data_84b904d1baca3263cddd4163409c33c4
#
_entry.id   84b904d1baca3263cddd4163409c33c4
#
_cell.length_a   1.000
_cell.length_b   1.000
_cell.length_c   1.000
_cell.angle_alpha   90.00
_cell.angle_beta   90.00
_cell.angle_gamma   90.00
#
_symmetry.space_group_name_H-M   'P 1'
#
loop_
_entity.id
_entity.type
_entity.pdbx_description
1 polymer ?
#
loop_
_entity_poly.entity_id
_entity_poly.type
_entity_poly.pdbx_seq_one_letter_code
_entity_poly.pdbx_strand_id
1 'polypeptide(L)'
;MPERGTQVQMPRVARFALRGLEYFTWPLKLDDYLGLITPLWSTEELRGRIERVHHETDDTVTIFITPGFRWRGHVPGQYLRIGFDIQGKRYWRAYSLSSDAARPDGQLTITVKQTADGVVSRFLNSTQAPGSVVTLGQVEGEFTLPDPVPAKLLFITAGSGITPVMAMLRALDRRREVPDVVHIHSARTSAEAIFAGDVAGLNERYDSYQYTLRETSTAGRLLPEHLHEACPDWRERETYACGPGAMLDTLKEHFAEAGLPERLHVESFEHYVLGAISGRGGSIEFLQSGVSAECDGTTPILVAGEEAGIELPYGCRMGICHTCVGKLAEGSARDLRTGELTHSGTEIRTCVNCPDGPVKIDL
;
A
#
# COMPACT_ATOMS: atom_id res chain seq x y z
N MET A 1 -28.18 -9.73 -8.06
CA MET A 1 -27.98 -8.31 -8.45
C MET A 1 -27.54 -7.58 -7.20
N PRO A 2 -26.31 -7.07 -7.07
CA PRO A 2 -25.90 -6.35 -5.87
C PRO A 2 -26.53 -4.96 -5.88
N GLU A 3 -27.21 -4.63 -4.78
CA GLU A 3 -27.70 -3.27 -4.52
C GLU A 3 -26.52 -2.30 -4.44
N ARG A 4 -26.60 -1.25 -5.24
CA ARG A 4 -25.56 -0.23 -5.35
C ARG A 4 -25.58 0.64 -4.08
N GLY A 5 -24.53 0.54 -3.26
CA GLY A 5 -24.26 1.50 -2.19
C GLY A 5 -24.30 2.94 -2.72
N THR A 6 -24.62 3.87 -1.87
CA THR A 6 -24.86 5.29 -2.14
C THR A 6 -23.60 5.96 -2.71
N GLN A 7 -23.30 5.69 -3.98
CA GLN A 7 -22.28 6.43 -4.72
C GLN A 7 -22.83 7.86 -4.94
N VAL A 8 -22.04 8.86 -4.68
CA VAL A 8 -22.29 10.24 -5.10
C VAL A 8 -22.28 10.25 -6.63
N GLN A 9 -23.40 9.90 -7.25
CA GLN A 9 -23.52 9.85 -8.70
C GLN A 9 -23.90 11.24 -9.22
N MET A 10 -23.04 11.80 -10.07
CA MET A 10 -23.41 12.97 -10.84
C MET A 10 -24.47 12.56 -11.89
N PRO A 11 -25.65 13.21 -11.93
CA PRO A 11 -26.69 12.90 -12.91
C PRO A 11 -26.16 12.96 -14.35
N ARG A 12 -26.60 12.06 -15.22
CA ARG A 12 -26.19 11.99 -16.63
C ARG A 12 -26.39 13.33 -17.37
N VAL A 13 -27.43 14.07 -17.04
CA VAL A 13 -27.76 15.39 -17.61
C VAL A 13 -26.71 16.43 -17.22
N ALA A 14 -26.16 16.38 -16.02
CA ALA A 14 -25.10 17.27 -15.57
C ALA A 14 -23.80 17.08 -16.39
N ARG A 15 -23.46 15.85 -16.77
CA ARG A 15 -22.25 15.59 -17.59
C ARG A 15 -22.33 16.16 -19.00
N PHE A 16 -23.52 16.26 -19.60
CA PHE A 16 -23.69 16.81 -20.95
C PHE A 16 -23.69 18.34 -20.92
N ALA A 17 -24.31 18.94 -19.91
CA ALA A 17 -24.31 20.39 -19.70
C ALA A 17 -22.89 20.93 -19.39
N LEU A 18 -22.06 20.14 -18.71
CA LEU A 18 -20.70 20.50 -18.29
C LEU A 18 -19.74 20.68 -19.46
N ARG A 19 -19.83 19.88 -20.54
CA ARG A 19 -19.01 20.05 -21.75
C ARG A 19 -19.30 21.31 -22.56
N GLY A 20 -20.53 21.85 -22.44
CA GLY A 20 -20.90 23.10 -23.09
C GLY A 20 -20.51 24.35 -22.29
N LEU A 21 -20.34 24.20 -20.97
CA LEU A 21 -20.01 25.30 -20.06
C LEU A 21 -18.51 25.66 -20.03
N GLU A 22 -17.61 24.78 -20.43
CA GLU A 22 -16.16 25.04 -20.51
C GLU A 22 -15.83 26.26 -21.40
N TYR A 23 -16.69 26.58 -22.41
CA TYR A 23 -16.52 27.75 -23.29
C TYR A 23 -16.87 29.08 -22.60
N PHE A 24 -17.66 29.05 -21.51
CA PHE A 24 -18.16 30.24 -20.81
C PHE A 24 -17.42 30.56 -19.51
N THR A 25 -16.53 29.66 -19.06
CA THR A 25 -15.90 29.78 -17.72
C THR A 25 -14.46 30.31 -17.77
N TRP A 26 -13.91 30.62 -18.95
CA TRP A 26 -12.57 31.21 -19.07
C TRP A 26 -12.42 32.48 -18.21
N PRO A 27 -11.38 32.62 -17.33
CA PRO A 27 -10.17 31.78 -17.24
C PRO A 27 -10.23 30.60 -16.20
N LEU A 28 -11.35 30.43 -15.51
CA LEU A 28 -11.50 29.39 -14.49
C LEU A 28 -11.96 28.07 -15.14
N LYS A 29 -11.42 26.97 -14.66
CA LYS A 29 -11.85 25.63 -15.08
C LYS A 29 -13.15 25.25 -14.39
N LEU A 30 -13.91 24.35 -15.00
CA LEU A 30 -15.14 23.80 -14.42
C LEU A 30 -14.94 23.21 -13.02
N ASP A 31 -13.81 22.56 -12.79
CA ASP A 31 -13.41 21.99 -11.51
C ASP A 31 -13.30 23.04 -10.39
N ASP A 32 -12.94 24.28 -10.72
CA ASP A 32 -12.87 25.37 -9.75
C ASP A 32 -14.26 25.70 -9.18
N TYR A 33 -15.29 25.68 -10.05
CA TYR A 33 -16.68 25.91 -9.63
C TYR A 33 -17.28 24.70 -8.93
N LEU A 34 -16.99 23.50 -9.41
CA LEU A 34 -17.46 22.26 -8.80
C LEU A 34 -16.87 22.07 -7.40
N GLY A 35 -15.59 22.44 -7.25
CA GLY A 35 -14.89 22.42 -5.96
C GLY A 35 -15.51 23.34 -4.89
N LEU A 36 -16.18 24.45 -5.30
CA LEU A 36 -16.92 25.33 -4.39
C LEU A 36 -18.20 24.69 -3.85
N ILE A 37 -18.83 23.81 -4.63
CA ILE A 37 -20.06 23.10 -4.21
C ILE A 37 -19.72 21.89 -3.35
N THR A 38 -18.83 21.06 -3.85
CA THR A 38 -18.26 19.93 -3.12
C THR A 38 -16.88 19.57 -3.65
N PRO A 39 -15.86 19.51 -2.79
CA PRO A 39 -14.48 19.18 -3.19
C PRO A 39 -14.35 17.80 -3.87
N LEU A 40 -15.34 16.91 -3.68
CA LEU A 40 -15.35 15.56 -4.26
C LEU A 40 -15.79 15.52 -5.74
N TRP A 41 -16.28 16.64 -6.29
CA TRP A 41 -16.70 16.73 -7.69
C TRP A 41 -15.58 17.30 -8.57
N SER A 42 -14.47 16.59 -8.67
CA SER A 42 -13.42 16.92 -9.63
C SER A 42 -13.54 16.03 -10.87
N THR A 43 -13.37 16.63 -12.05
CA THR A 43 -13.32 15.92 -13.33
C THR A 43 -11.89 15.53 -13.71
N GLU A 44 -10.90 16.18 -13.15
CA GLU A 44 -9.47 15.95 -13.42
C GLU A 44 -8.89 14.90 -12.46
N GLU A 45 -9.10 15.05 -11.14
CA GLU A 45 -8.55 14.20 -10.10
C GLU A 45 -9.64 13.38 -9.42
N LEU A 46 -9.32 12.15 -9.04
CA LEU A 46 -10.17 11.41 -8.10
C LEU A 46 -9.84 11.88 -6.69
N ARG A 47 -10.81 12.47 -6.01
CA ARG A 47 -10.67 12.98 -4.65
C ARG A 47 -11.43 12.13 -3.65
N GLY A 48 -11.01 12.17 -2.40
CA GLY A 48 -11.70 11.59 -1.28
C GLY A 48 -11.71 12.56 -0.10
N ARG A 49 -12.70 12.44 0.79
CA ARG A 49 -12.74 13.21 2.04
C ARG A 49 -12.59 12.26 3.22
N ILE A 50 -11.68 12.58 4.12
CA ILE A 50 -11.52 11.88 5.38
C ILE A 50 -12.73 12.23 6.26
N GLU A 51 -13.54 11.23 6.61
CA GLU A 51 -14.75 11.44 7.43
C GLU A 51 -14.44 11.29 8.91
N ARG A 52 -13.71 10.26 9.25
CA ARG A 52 -13.33 9.99 10.63
C ARG A 52 -12.04 9.19 10.73
N VAL A 53 -11.45 9.24 11.91
CA VAL A 53 -10.29 8.47 12.33
C VAL A 53 -10.71 7.57 13.48
N HIS A 54 -10.34 6.30 13.43
CA HIS A 54 -10.56 5.35 14.51
C HIS A 54 -9.20 4.81 14.98
N HIS A 55 -8.94 4.88 16.28
CA HIS A 55 -7.72 4.33 16.85
C HIS A 55 -7.85 2.83 17.03
N GLU A 56 -6.99 2.08 16.39
CA GLU A 56 -6.88 0.62 16.53
C GLU A 56 -5.96 0.27 17.71
N THR A 57 -4.85 1.00 17.83
CA THR A 57 -3.85 0.92 18.90
C THR A 57 -3.34 2.34 19.21
N ASP A 58 -2.43 2.48 20.16
CA ASP A 58 -1.85 3.78 20.52
C ASP A 58 -1.11 4.46 19.36
N ASP A 59 -0.58 3.67 18.40
CA ASP A 59 0.21 4.17 17.28
C ASP A 59 -0.40 3.86 15.90
N THR A 60 -1.61 3.31 15.86
CA THR A 60 -2.24 2.87 14.61
C THR A 60 -3.68 3.35 14.51
N VAL A 61 -4.02 3.95 13.37
CA VAL A 61 -5.37 4.47 13.09
C VAL A 61 -5.94 3.91 11.80
N THR A 62 -7.24 3.68 11.80
CA THR A 62 -8.04 3.43 10.60
C THR A 62 -8.73 4.72 10.16
N ILE A 63 -8.46 5.11 8.92
CA ILE A 63 -8.99 6.31 8.27
C ILE A 63 -10.15 5.91 7.37
N PHE A 64 -11.30 6.53 7.58
CA PHE A 64 -12.51 6.34 6.77
C PHE A 64 -12.60 7.46 5.74
N ILE A 65 -12.65 7.10 4.47
CA ILE A 65 -12.61 8.04 3.35
C ILE A 65 -13.85 7.84 2.49
N THR A 66 -14.63 8.90 2.28
CA THR A 66 -15.69 8.94 1.26
C THR A 66 -15.07 9.33 -0.07
N PRO A 67 -15.01 8.41 -1.05
CA PRO A 67 -14.46 8.71 -2.36
C PRO A 67 -15.43 9.52 -3.22
N GLY A 68 -14.90 10.32 -4.13
CA GLY A 68 -15.66 11.07 -5.12
C GLY A 68 -16.31 10.16 -6.18
N PHE A 69 -17.16 10.78 -7.00
CA PHE A 69 -18.02 10.10 -7.99
C PHE A 69 -17.28 9.24 -9.05
N ARG A 70 -15.98 9.45 -9.22
CA ARG A 70 -15.15 8.67 -10.17
C ARG A 70 -14.62 7.36 -9.59
N TRP A 71 -14.84 7.11 -8.30
CA TRP A 71 -14.44 5.86 -7.69
C TRP A 71 -15.12 4.65 -8.35
N ARG A 72 -14.35 3.62 -8.66
CA ARG A 72 -14.82 2.40 -9.36
C ARG A 72 -14.83 1.18 -8.46
N GLY A 73 -14.45 1.32 -7.20
CA GLY A 73 -14.27 0.21 -6.28
C GLY A 73 -12.86 -0.38 -6.34
N HIS A 74 -12.65 -1.44 -5.60
CA HIS A 74 -11.39 -2.18 -5.51
C HIS A 74 -11.69 -3.67 -5.30
N VAL A 75 -10.66 -4.50 -5.45
CA VAL A 75 -10.69 -5.90 -5.00
C VAL A 75 -10.02 -5.97 -3.63
N PRO A 76 -10.58 -6.71 -2.63
CA PRO A 76 -9.95 -6.88 -1.33
C PRO A 76 -8.53 -7.42 -1.44
N GLY A 77 -7.60 -6.76 -0.75
CA GLY A 77 -6.16 -7.03 -0.84
C GLY A 77 -5.38 -6.04 -1.71
N GLN A 78 -6.06 -5.24 -2.54
CA GLN A 78 -5.42 -4.19 -3.32
C GLN A 78 -5.05 -2.96 -2.47
N TYR A 79 -4.14 -2.14 -3.00
CA TYR A 79 -3.73 -0.86 -2.44
C TYR A 79 -4.00 0.28 -3.42
N LEU A 80 -3.92 1.51 -2.92
CA LEU A 80 -3.91 2.71 -3.75
C LEU A 80 -2.90 3.73 -3.22
N ARG A 81 -2.50 4.64 -4.12
CA ARG A 81 -1.71 5.81 -3.72
C ARG A 81 -2.64 6.92 -3.28
N ILE A 82 -2.31 7.59 -2.18
CA ILE A 82 -3.06 8.72 -1.66
C ILE A 82 -2.14 9.92 -1.54
N GLY A 83 -2.55 11.05 -2.13
CA GLY A 83 -1.89 12.33 -2.01
C GLY A 83 -2.51 13.14 -0.86
N PHE A 84 -1.67 13.54 0.09
CA PHE A 84 -2.04 14.36 1.25
C PHE A 84 -1.40 15.73 1.11
N ASP A 85 -2.20 16.79 1.17
CA ASP A 85 -1.71 18.16 1.19
C ASP A 85 -1.52 18.59 2.65
N ILE A 86 -0.26 18.63 3.10
CA ILE A 86 0.13 18.95 4.47
C ILE A 86 1.04 20.17 4.44
N GLN A 87 0.64 21.27 5.07
CA GLN A 87 1.40 22.54 5.14
C GLN A 87 1.84 23.03 3.74
N GLY A 88 0.95 22.91 2.74
CA GLY A 88 1.21 23.38 1.37
C GLY A 88 2.09 22.45 0.51
N LYS A 89 2.53 21.31 1.04
CA LYS A 89 3.29 20.30 0.31
C LYS A 89 2.47 19.03 0.12
N ARG A 90 2.46 18.48 -1.10
CA ARG A 90 1.77 17.21 -1.40
C ARG A 90 2.69 16.03 -1.15
N TYR A 91 2.19 15.08 -0.33
CA TYR A 91 2.88 13.84 0.01
C TYR A 91 2.10 12.64 -0.52
N TRP A 92 2.70 11.86 -1.39
CA TRP A 92 2.10 10.62 -1.89
C TRP A 92 2.54 9.43 -1.03
N ARG A 93 1.57 8.58 -0.65
CA ARG A 93 1.84 7.32 0.06
C ARG A 93 0.94 6.23 -0.49
N ALA A 94 1.46 5.00 -0.52
CA ALA A 94 0.69 3.80 -0.86
C ALA A 94 0.16 3.16 0.43
N TYR A 95 -1.10 2.76 0.40
CA TYR A 95 -1.76 2.07 1.51
C TYR A 95 -2.65 0.95 0.97
N SER A 96 -2.53 -0.25 1.56
CA SER A 96 -3.50 -1.31 1.31
C SER A 96 -4.87 -0.87 1.83
N LEU A 97 -5.89 -1.16 1.04
CA LEU A 97 -7.26 -0.95 1.47
C LEU A 97 -7.63 -2.01 2.51
N SER A 98 -8.10 -1.57 3.67
CA SER A 98 -8.51 -2.48 4.75
C SER A 98 -10.02 -2.71 4.79
N SER A 99 -10.79 -2.05 3.90
CA SER A 99 -12.24 -2.23 3.79
C SER A 99 -12.64 -3.32 2.80
N ASP A 100 -13.81 -3.93 3.04
CA ASP A 100 -14.55 -4.61 1.98
C ASP A 100 -14.99 -3.61 0.90
N ALA A 101 -14.82 -3.96 -0.35
CA ALA A 101 -15.18 -3.13 -1.51
C ALA A 101 -16.67 -2.85 -1.63
N ALA A 102 -17.50 -3.69 -1.04
CA ALA A 102 -18.97 -3.60 -1.09
C ALA A 102 -19.57 -3.10 0.22
N ARG A 103 -18.84 -2.27 0.98
CA ARG A 103 -19.38 -1.61 2.17
C ARG A 103 -20.64 -0.84 1.84
N PRO A 104 -21.71 -0.94 2.68
CA PRO A 104 -22.98 -0.26 2.42
C PRO A 104 -22.89 1.26 2.40
N ASP A 105 -21.97 1.85 3.17
CA ASP A 105 -21.73 3.30 3.24
C ASP A 105 -20.86 3.83 2.08
N GLY A 106 -20.35 2.93 1.22
CA GLY A 106 -19.50 3.28 0.08
C GLY A 106 -18.14 3.87 0.46
N GLN A 107 -17.78 3.88 1.74
CA GLN A 107 -16.50 4.37 2.20
C GLN A 107 -15.39 3.32 1.97
N LEU A 108 -14.19 3.79 1.68
CA LEU A 108 -12.99 2.99 1.75
C LEU A 108 -12.26 3.25 3.07
N THR A 109 -11.49 2.27 3.54
CA THR A 109 -10.61 2.46 4.70
C THR A 109 -9.18 2.08 4.39
N ILE A 110 -8.27 2.86 4.97
CA ILE A 110 -6.85 2.52 5.09
C ILE A 110 -6.48 2.49 6.56
N THR A 111 -5.52 1.65 6.93
CA THR A 111 -5.06 1.57 8.33
C THR A 111 -3.58 1.84 8.37
N VAL A 112 -3.18 2.82 9.17
CA VAL A 112 -1.87 3.45 9.13
C VAL A 112 -1.22 3.41 10.49
N LYS A 113 -0.09 2.70 10.59
CA LYS A 113 0.77 2.71 11.77
C LYS A 113 1.69 3.94 11.71
N GLN A 114 1.79 4.66 12.82
CA GLN A 114 2.66 5.82 12.94
C GLN A 114 4.13 5.39 12.92
N THR A 115 4.94 6.10 12.15
CA THR A 115 6.40 5.97 12.14
C THR A 115 7.05 7.20 12.75
N ALA A 116 8.22 7.04 13.39
CA ALA A 116 8.89 8.10 14.13
C ALA A 116 9.08 9.39 13.31
N ASP A 117 9.52 9.25 12.05
CA ASP A 117 9.80 10.38 11.14
C ASP A 117 8.71 10.58 10.07
N GLY A 118 7.59 9.90 10.21
CA GLY A 118 6.52 9.90 9.19
C GLY A 118 5.65 11.15 9.24
N VAL A 119 5.80 12.06 8.27
CA VAL A 119 4.97 13.27 8.16
C VAL A 119 3.49 12.90 7.99
N VAL A 120 3.18 12.03 7.05
CA VAL A 120 1.78 11.63 6.75
C VAL A 120 1.19 10.79 7.88
N SER A 121 1.92 9.81 8.42
CA SER A 121 1.40 8.96 9.50
C SER A 121 1.12 9.76 10.78
N ARG A 122 1.95 10.76 11.11
CA ARG A 122 1.68 11.69 12.22
C ARG A 122 0.47 12.59 11.97
N PHE A 123 0.34 13.12 10.74
CA PHE A 123 -0.84 13.92 10.37
C PHE A 123 -2.12 13.10 10.52
N LEU A 124 -2.15 11.86 10.02
CA LEU A 124 -3.32 10.99 10.10
C LEU A 124 -3.69 10.57 11.53
N ASN A 125 -2.71 10.50 12.42
CA ASN A 125 -2.94 10.26 13.86
C ASN A 125 -3.35 11.55 14.63
N SER A 126 -3.38 12.72 13.96
CA SER A 126 -3.78 13.98 14.58
C SER A 126 -5.28 14.26 14.44
N THR A 127 -5.78 15.19 15.24
CA THR A 127 -7.16 15.68 15.17
C THR A 127 -7.45 16.51 13.91
N GLN A 128 -6.43 16.85 13.11
CA GLN A 128 -6.57 17.68 11.91
C GLN A 128 -6.96 16.85 10.66
N ALA A 129 -6.87 15.52 10.72
CA ALA A 129 -7.16 14.66 9.56
C ALA A 129 -8.65 14.66 9.14
N PRO A 130 -9.66 14.59 10.03
CA PRO A 130 -11.06 14.61 9.63
C PRO A 130 -11.46 15.90 8.90
N GLY A 131 -12.22 15.77 7.81
CA GLY A 131 -12.62 16.88 6.93
C GLY A 131 -11.61 17.17 5.80
N SER A 132 -10.37 16.70 5.91
CA SER A 132 -9.35 16.90 4.87
C SER A 132 -9.72 16.20 3.58
N VAL A 133 -9.45 16.88 2.46
CA VAL A 133 -9.57 16.31 1.12
C VAL A 133 -8.22 15.72 0.71
N VAL A 134 -8.26 14.52 0.15
CA VAL A 134 -7.10 13.79 -0.33
C VAL A 134 -7.26 13.45 -1.80
N THR A 135 -6.16 13.33 -2.54
CA THR A 135 -6.17 12.83 -3.92
C THR A 135 -5.99 11.32 -3.89
N LEU A 136 -6.90 10.59 -4.56
CA LEU A 136 -6.85 9.14 -4.67
C LEU A 136 -6.24 8.76 -6.03
N GLY A 137 -5.23 7.91 -6.00
CA GLY A 137 -4.64 7.32 -7.19
C GLY A 137 -5.48 6.16 -7.74
N GLN A 138 -4.93 5.46 -8.71
CA GLN A 138 -5.51 4.23 -9.20
C GLN A 138 -5.33 3.11 -8.17
N VAL A 139 -6.27 2.16 -8.17
CA VAL A 139 -6.17 0.94 -7.39
C VAL A 139 -5.22 -0.02 -8.12
N GLU A 140 -4.29 -0.59 -7.39
CA GLU A 140 -3.23 -1.47 -7.90
C GLU A 140 -3.04 -2.68 -6.96
N GLY A 141 -2.29 -3.69 -7.41
CA GLY A 141 -1.92 -4.85 -6.61
C GLY A 141 -2.61 -6.13 -7.03
N GLU A 142 -1.87 -7.23 -6.93
CA GLU A 142 -2.29 -8.59 -7.29
C GLU A 142 -2.45 -9.50 -6.06
N PHE A 143 -2.22 -8.95 -4.86
CA PHE A 143 -2.38 -9.68 -3.60
C PHE A 143 -3.87 -9.82 -3.24
N THR A 144 -4.59 -10.62 -4.03
CA THR A 144 -6.04 -10.78 -3.94
C THR A 144 -6.42 -12.26 -3.95
N LEU A 145 -7.55 -12.59 -3.31
CA LEU A 145 -8.09 -13.95 -3.40
C LEU A 145 -8.62 -14.22 -4.81
N PRO A 146 -8.41 -15.42 -5.37
CA PRO A 146 -9.00 -15.82 -6.66
C PRO A 146 -10.51 -16.04 -6.51
N ASP A 147 -11.18 -16.15 -7.63
CA ASP A 147 -12.56 -16.58 -7.72
C ASP A 147 -12.64 -17.83 -8.59
N PRO A 148 -13.05 -18.99 -8.06
CA PRO A 148 -13.56 -19.22 -6.70
C PRO A 148 -12.48 -19.13 -5.60
N VAL A 149 -12.90 -18.77 -4.40
CA VAL A 149 -12.03 -18.72 -3.21
C VAL A 149 -11.58 -20.14 -2.85
N PRO A 150 -10.30 -20.37 -2.52
CA PRO A 150 -9.80 -21.67 -2.08
C PRO A 150 -10.52 -22.17 -0.84
N ALA A 151 -10.75 -23.48 -0.77
CA ALA A 151 -11.44 -24.11 0.37
C ALA A 151 -10.63 -24.05 1.66
N LYS A 152 -9.30 -23.97 1.57
CA LYS A 152 -8.38 -23.88 2.70
C LYS A 152 -7.43 -22.69 2.49
N LEU A 153 -7.43 -21.76 3.43
CA LEU A 153 -6.56 -20.59 3.43
C LEU A 153 -5.65 -20.58 4.66
N LEU A 154 -4.45 -20.04 4.49
CA LEU A 154 -3.54 -19.70 5.57
C LEU A 154 -3.14 -18.24 5.41
N PHE A 155 -3.46 -17.43 6.41
CA PHE A 155 -2.96 -16.05 6.49
C PHE A 155 -1.82 -15.96 7.49
N ILE A 156 -0.69 -15.39 7.06
CA ILE A 156 0.48 -15.13 7.92
C ILE A 156 0.76 -13.63 7.86
N THR A 157 0.48 -12.93 8.94
CA THR A 157 0.59 -11.47 8.97
C THR A 157 1.42 -10.97 10.14
N ALA A 158 2.07 -9.81 9.98
CA ALA A 158 2.78 -9.17 11.07
C ALA A 158 2.59 -7.65 11.04
N GLY A 159 2.23 -7.07 12.20
CA GLY A 159 1.98 -5.64 12.34
C GLY A 159 0.95 -5.13 11.33
N SER A 160 1.28 -4.05 10.60
CA SER A 160 0.40 -3.49 9.57
C SER A 160 0.16 -4.41 8.36
N GLY A 161 0.93 -5.48 8.20
CA GLY A 161 0.69 -6.49 7.16
C GLY A 161 -0.67 -7.21 7.26
N ILE A 162 -1.40 -7.03 8.34
CA ILE A 162 -2.78 -7.52 8.46
C ILE A 162 -3.77 -6.73 7.57
N THR A 163 -3.43 -5.53 7.11
CA THR A 163 -4.39 -4.62 6.44
C THR A 163 -5.00 -5.18 5.15
N PRO A 164 -4.25 -5.75 4.20
CA PRO A 164 -4.85 -6.34 3.00
C PRO A 164 -5.65 -7.62 3.32
N VAL A 165 -5.17 -8.42 4.27
CA VAL A 165 -5.86 -9.64 4.71
C VAL A 165 -7.19 -9.30 5.40
N MET A 166 -7.25 -8.21 6.18
CA MET A 166 -8.49 -7.75 6.79
C MET A 166 -9.54 -7.36 5.76
N ALA A 167 -9.15 -6.75 4.64
CA ALA A 167 -10.09 -6.49 3.55
C ALA A 167 -10.67 -7.78 2.96
N MET A 168 -9.83 -8.81 2.77
CA MET A 168 -10.27 -10.13 2.32
C MET A 168 -11.23 -10.77 3.32
N LEU A 169 -10.88 -10.79 4.59
CA LEU A 169 -11.70 -11.36 5.67
C LEU A 169 -13.06 -10.64 5.79
N ARG A 170 -13.08 -9.31 5.71
CA ARG A 170 -14.33 -8.52 5.75
C ARG A 170 -15.23 -8.81 4.54
N ALA A 171 -14.65 -9.07 3.36
CA ALA A 171 -15.41 -9.46 2.19
C ALA A 171 -15.99 -10.88 2.31
N LEU A 172 -15.25 -11.83 2.86
CA LEU A 172 -15.71 -13.18 3.14
C LEU A 172 -16.81 -13.20 4.20
N ASP A 173 -16.64 -12.45 5.30
CA ASP A 173 -17.64 -12.29 6.38
C ASP A 173 -18.96 -11.71 5.84
N ARG A 174 -18.90 -10.65 5.03
CA ARG A 174 -20.09 -10.06 4.42
C ARG A 174 -20.85 -11.04 3.53
N ARG A 175 -20.12 -11.89 2.79
CA ARG A 175 -20.71 -12.94 1.95
C ARG A 175 -21.21 -14.13 2.77
N ARG A 176 -20.79 -14.24 4.04
CA ARG A 176 -20.94 -15.43 4.89
C ARG A 176 -20.35 -16.69 4.29
N GLU A 177 -19.24 -16.52 3.59
CA GLU A 177 -18.52 -17.56 2.84
C GLU A 177 -17.08 -17.68 3.35
N VAL A 178 -16.90 -17.75 4.68
CA VAL A 178 -15.57 -17.92 5.30
C VAL A 178 -15.19 -19.40 5.19
N PRO A 179 -14.18 -19.76 4.35
CA PRO A 179 -13.74 -21.15 4.19
C PRO A 179 -12.98 -21.62 5.44
N ASP A 180 -12.30 -22.77 5.36
CA ASP A 180 -11.37 -23.20 6.40
C ASP A 180 -10.13 -22.27 6.40
N VAL A 181 -10.03 -21.41 7.39
CA VAL A 181 -9.00 -20.37 7.52
C VAL A 181 -8.20 -20.58 8.80
N VAL A 182 -6.88 -20.68 8.65
CA VAL A 182 -5.94 -20.47 9.76
C VAL A 182 -5.27 -19.12 9.58
N HIS A 183 -5.32 -18.26 10.59
CA HIS A 183 -4.71 -16.93 10.58
C HIS A 183 -3.71 -16.79 11.74
N ILE A 184 -2.43 -16.70 11.40
CA ILE A 184 -1.34 -16.46 12.34
C ILE A 184 -0.94 -15.00 12.22
N HIS A 185 -1.18 -14.21 13.26
CA HIS A 185 -0.78 -12.81 13.32
C HIS A 185 0.33 -12.58 14.33
N SER A 186 1.37 -11.88 13.94
CA SER A 186 2.46 -11.48 14.81
C SER A 186 2.35 -9.99 15.16
N ALA A 187 2.28 -9.68 16.44
CA ALA A 187 2.41 -8.33 16.98
C ALA A 187 3.48 -8.33 18.08
N ARG A 188 3.99 -7.17 18.46
CA ARG A 188 4.97 -7.07 19.52
C ARG A 188 4.36 -7.50 20.86
N THR A 189 3.16 -6.98 21.14
CA THR A 189 2.31 -7.31 22.28
C THR A 189 0.86 -7.42 21.81
N SER A 190 -0.03 -7.99 22.62
CA SER A 190 -1.48 -8.03 22.34
C SER A 190 -2.10 -6.63 22.22
N ALA A 191 -1.58 -5.65 22.98
CA ALA A 191 -2.04 -4.25 22.89
C ALA A 191 -1.71 -3.59 21.54
N GLU A 192 -0.71 -4.09 20.80
CA GLU A 192 -0.32 -3.62 19.48
C GLU A 192 -0.97 -4.43 18.34
N ALA A 193 -1.83 -5.41 18.65
CA ALA A 193 -2.52 -6.21 17.66
C ALA A 193 -3.62 -5.39 16.96
N ILE A 194 -3.39 -5.03 15.70
CA ILE A 194 -4.33 -4.26 14.88
C ILE A 194 -5.56 -5.12 14.58
N PHE A 195 -6.77 -4.54 14.62
CA PHE A 195 -8.04 -5.20 14.38
C PHE A 195 -8.36 -6.33 15.37
N ALA A 196 -7.84 -6.30 16.60
CA ALA A 196 -8.06 -7.34 17.60
C ALA A 196 -9.55 -7.65 17.80
N GLY A 197 -10.41 -6.63 17.82
CA GLY A 197 -11.86 -6.80 17.94
C GLY A 197 -12.51 -7.46 16.73
N ASP A 198 -12.10 -7.09 15.50
CA ASP A 198 -12.61 -7.69 14.27
C ASP A 198 -12.27 -9.18 14.18
N VAL A 199 -11.00 -9.54 14.43
CA VAL A 199 -10.55 -10.94 14.34
C VAL A 199 -11.14 -11.80 15.45
N ALA A 200 -11.31 -11.27 16.67
CA ALA A 200 -12.02 -11.96 17.75
C ALA A 200 -13.47 -12.23 17.36
N GLY A 201 -14.18 -11.23 16.83
CA GLY A 201 -15.54 -11.39 16.36
C GLY A 201 -15.69 -12.37 15.19
N LEU A 202 -14.70 -12.51 14.32
CA LEU A 202 -14.67 -13.55 13.29
C LEU A 202 -14.50 -14.93 13.90
N ASN A 203 -13.57 -15.07 14.85
CA ASN A 203 -13.29 -16.33 15.53
C ASN A 203 -14.47 -16.83 16.36
N GLU A 204 -15.29 -15.92 16.90
CA GLU A 204 -16.54 -16.27 17.60
C GLU A 204 -17.67 -16.68 16.65
N ARG A 205 -17.74 -16.09 15.44
CA ARG A 205 -18.83 -16.35 14.48
C ARG A 205 -18.64 -17.56 13.60
N TYR A 206 -17.38 -17.97 13.36
CA TYR A 206 -17.05 -19.00 12.38
C TYR A 206 -16.14 -20.06 12.98
N ASP A 207 -16.65 -21.27 13.19
CA ASP A 207 -15.83 -22.43 13.59
C ASP A 207 -14.73 -22.76 12.57
N SER A 208 -14.93 -22.32 11.31
CA SER A 208 -13.97 -22.47 10.22
C SER A 208 -12.83 -21.43 10.22
N TYR A 209 -12.87 -20.42 11.10
CA TYR A 209 -11.83 -19.42 11.22
C TYR A 209 -11.08 -19.58 12.54
N GLN A 210 -9.79 -19.91 12.44
CA GLN A 210 -8.91 -20.07 13.61
C GLN A 210 -7.87 -18.95 13.61
N TYR A 211 -7.82 -18.16 14.67
CA TYR A 211 -6.89 -17.07 14.86
C TYR A 211 -5.88 -17.36 15.97
N THR A 212 -4.60 -17.15 15.68
CA THR A 212 -3.51 -17.24 16.64
C THR A 212 -2.71 -15.95 16.65
N LEU A 213 -2.66 -15.29 17.80
CA LEU A 213 -1.77 -14.14 18.03
C LEU A 213 -0.43 -14.64 18.57
N ARG A 214 0.65 -14.29 17.87
CA ARG A 214 2.01 -14.48 18.34
C ARG A 214 2.59 -13.18 18.88
N GLU A 215 2.74 -13.09 20.19
CA GLU A 215 3.38 -11.93 20.82
C GLU A 215 4.91 -12.07 20.74
N THR A 216 5.53 -11.26 19.84
CA THR A 216 6.96 -11.41 19.54
C THR A 216 7.88 -10.93 20.66
N SER A 217 7.39 -10.14 21.62
CA SER A 217 8.13 -9.72 22.81
C SER A 217 8.42 -10.88 23.75
N THR A 218 7.57 -11.90 23.76
CA THR A 218 7.69 -13.06 24.66
C THR A 218 8.03 -14.36 23.92
N ALA A 219 7.38 -14.61 22.78
CA ALA A 219 7.52 -15.85 22.01
C ALA A 219 8.54 -15.74 20.85
N GLY A 220 9.15 -14.57 20.66
CA GLY A 220 10.06 -14.32 19.53
C GLY A 220 9.37 -14.30 18.17
N ARG A 221 10.13 -14.11 17.10
CA ARG A 221 9.62 -14.05 15.72
C ARG A 221 9.03 -15.38 15.28
N LEU A 222 8.11 -15.33 14.31
CA LEU A 222 7.57 -16.53 13.66
C LEU A 222 8.69 -17.20 12.85
N LEU A 223 8.86 -18.51 13.07
CA LEU A 223 9.79 -19.36 12.32
C LEU A 223 8.99 -20.52 11.70
N PRO A 224 9.55 -21.24 10.69
CA PRO A 224 8.87 -22.35 10.01
C PRO A 224 8.38 -23.48 10.94
N GLU A 225 9.13 -23.81 12.00
CA GLU A 225 8.72 -24.80 12.99
C GLU A 225 7.42 -24.41 13.70
N HIS A 226 7.24 -23.13 14.02
CA HIS A 226 6.01 -22.64 14.64
C HIS A 226 4.81 -22.70 13.68
N LEU A 227 5.08 -22.61 12.36
CA LEU A 227 4.04 -22.79 11.34
C LEU A 227 3.49 -24.23 11.36
N HIS A 228 4.38 -25.21 11.48
CA HIS A 228 4.00 -26.63 11.56
C HIS A 228 3.14 -26.94 12.79
N GLU A 229 3.41 -26.27 13.92
CA GLU A 229 2.63 -26.43 15.15
C GLU A 229 1.24 -25.78 15.03
N ALA A 230 1.20 -24.55 14.52
CA ALA A 230 -0.04 -23.78 14.44
C ALA A 230 -0.96 -24.21 13.28
N CYS A 231 -0.40 -24.78 12.22
CA CYS A 231 -1.11 -25.20 11.01
C CYS A 231 -0.48 -26.47 10.43
N PRO A 232 -0.77 -27.66 10.97
CA PRO A 232 -0.14 -28.91 10.53
C PRO A 232 -0.38 -29.25 9.06
N ASP A 233 -1.50 -28.80 8.48
CA ASP A 233 -1.89 -28.99 7.09
C ASP A 233 -1.53 -27.81 6.16
N TRP A 234 -0.57 -26.97 6.56
CA TRP A 234 -0.17 -25.77 5.80
C TRP A 234 0.19 -26.05 4.33
N ARG A 235 0.69 -27.26 4.03
CA ARG A 235 1.02 -27.69 2.65
C ARG A 235 -0.19 -27.80 1.73
N GLU A 236 -1.39 -27.93 2.29
CA GLU A 236 -2.65 -28.05 1.54
C GLU A 236 -3.35 -26.71 1.35
N ARG A 237 -2.85 -25.63 1.98
CA ARG A 237 -3.50 -24.33 2.04
C ARG A 237 -2.90 -23.35 1.03
N GLU A 238 -3.74 -22.51 0.43
CA GLU A 238 -3.26 -21.31 -0.25
C GLU A 238 -2.87 -20.28 0.80
N THR A 239 -1.61 -19.86 0.78
CA THR A 239 -1.00 -19.04 1.83
C THR A 239 -0.81 -17.61 1.35
N TYR A 240 -1.31 -16.66 2.14
CA TYR A 240 -1.14 -15.24 1.91
C TYR A 240 -0.36 -14.65 3.07
N ALA A 241 0.84 -14.15 2.78
CA ALA A 241 1.73 -13.60 3.79
C ALA A 241 2.02 -12.11 3.55
N CYS A 242 1.86 -11.29 4.60
CA CYS A 242 2.19 -9.88 4.55
C CYS A 242 2.81 -9.41 5.88
N GLY A 243 3.98 -8.78 5.80
CA GLY A 243 4.74 -8.33 6.97
C GLY A 243 6.17 -7.94 6.64
N PRO A 244 7.07 -7.94 7.64
CA PRO A 244 8.48 -7.59 7.48
C PRO A 244 9.20 -8.46 6.46
N GLY A 245 10.12 -7.86 5.69
CA GLY A 245 10.86 -8.54 4.63
C GLY A 245 11.54 -9.83 5.10
N ALA A 246 12.22 -9.80 6.24
CA ALA A 246 12.90 -10.97 6.79
C ALA A 246 11.94 -12.14 7.09
N MET A 247 10.70 -11.88 7.53
CA MET A 247 9.68 -12.93 7.71
C MET A 247 9.27 -13.52 6.36
N LEU A 248 9.03 -12.65 5.37
CA LEU A 248 8.61 -13.07 4.04
C LEU A 248 9.69 -13.88 3.33
N ASP A 249 10.96 -13.51 3.48
CA ASP A 249 12.09 -14.23 2.89
C ASP A 249 12.23 -15.64 3.51
N THR A 250 12.14 -15.75 4.84
CA THR A 250 12.13 -17.05 5.52
C THR A 250 10.96 -17.94 5.04
N LEU A 251 9.78 -17.37 4.83
CA LEU A 251 8.63 -18.11 4.29
C LEU A 251 8.84 -18.56 2.85
N LYS A 252 9.39 -17.68 2.00
CA LYS A 252 9.71 -18.03 0.59
C LYS A 252 10.69 -19.20 0.52
N GLU A 253 11.77 -19.15 1.32
CA GLU A 253 12.75 -20.24 1.40
C GLU A 253 12.07 -21.54 1.83
N HIS A 254 11.27 -21.50 2.91
CA HIS A 254 10.57 -22.65 3.44
C HIS A 254 9.59 -23.29 2.43
N PHE A 255 8.79 -22.48 1.74
CA PHE A 255 7.86 -22.98 0.72
C PHE A 255 8.60 -23.51 -0.52
N ALA A 256 9.73 -22.89 -0.91
CA ALA A 256 10.56 -23.37 -2.01
C ALA A 256 11.21 -24.73 -1.68
N GLU A 257 11.76 -24.89 -0.46
CA GLU A 257 12.31 -26.17 0.01
C GLU A 257 11.25 -27.30 0.08
N ALA A 258 10.01 -26.93 0.39
CA ALA A 258 8.88 -27.86 0.36
C ALA A 258 8.37 -28.19 -1.05
N GLY A 259 8.87 -27.52 -2.11
CA GLY A 259 8.43 -27.67 -3.49
C GLY A 259 7.04 -27.05 -3.77
N LEU A 260 6.64 -26.02 -2.99
CA LEU A 260 5.31 -25.39 -3.04
C LEU A 260 5.39 -23.86 -3.17
N PRO A 261 6.35 -23.26 -3.94
CA PRO A 261 6.48 -21.82 -4.01
C PRO A 261 5.24 -21.12 -4.59
N GLU A 262 4.49 -21.82 -5.45
CA GLU A 262 3.27 -21.29 -6.07
C GLU A 262 2.08 -21.13 -5.11
N ARG A 263 2.12 -21.80 -3.96
CA ARG A 263 1.08 -21.68 -2.93
C ARG A 263 1.31 -20.50 -1.98
N LEU A 264 2.43 -19.80 -2.10
CA LEU A 264 2.76 -18.66 -1.26
C LEU A 264 2.63 -17.35 -2.04
N HIS A 265 1.63 -16.56 -1.68
CA HIS A 265 1.42 -15.20 -2.15
C HIS A 265 1.96 -14.23 -1.11
N VAL A 266 2.80 -13.28 -1.52
CA VAL A 266 3.44 -12.33 -0.59
C VAL A 266 3.20 -10.88 -0.98
N GLU A 267 2.96 -10.03 0.02
CA GLU A 267 2.98 -8.58 -0.11
C GLU A 267 3.92 -7.99 0.94
N SER A 268 4.81 -7.08 0.54
CA SER A 268 5.75 -6.40 1.43
C SER A 268 5.55 -4.90 1.41
N PHE A 269 5.49 -4.28 2.59
CA PHE A 269 5.44 -2.83 2.77
C PHE A 269 6.80 -2.21 3.09
N GLU A 270 7.78 -3.05 3.41
CA GLU A 270 9.12 -2.58 3.68
C GLU A 270 9.87 -2.29 2.39
N HIS A 271 10.80 -1.35 2.49
CA HIS A 271 11.86 -1.25 1.50
C HIS A 271 12.49 -2.64 1.38
N TYR A 272 12.53 -3.19 0.18
CA TYR A 272 13.45 -4.28 -0.06
C TYR A 272 14.82 -3.80 0.43
N VAL A 273 15.30 -4.38 1.52
CA VAL A 273 16.71 -4.28 1.87
C VAL A 273 17.41 -5.13 0.83
N LEU A 274 17.90 -4.45 -0.15
CA LEU A 274 18.51 -4.89 -1.38
C LEU A 274 19.84 -5.57 -1.06
N GLY A 275 19.79 -6.81 -0.60
CA GLY A 275 20.97 -7.58 -0.28
C GLY A 275 21.33 -8.68 -1.29
N ALA A 276 20.37 -9.09 -2.12
CA ALA A 276 20.55 -10.19 -3.07
C ALA A 276 20.92 -9.71 -4.49
N ILE A 277 20.49 -8.48 -4.87
CA ILE A 277 20.76 -7.90 -6.20
C ILE A 277 21.57 -6.63 -6.00
N SER A 278 22.73 -6.59 -6.62
CA SER A 278 23.59 -5.40 -6.63
C SER A 278 23.93 -5.01 -8.07
N GLY A 279 23.99 -3.69 -8.32
CA GLY A 279 24.64 -3.15 -9.50
C GLY A 279 26.14 -3.08 -9.30
N ARG A 280 26.84 -2.48 -10.26
CA ARG A 280 28.29 -2.22 -10.14
C ARG A 280 28.60 -1.00 -9.28
N GLY A 281 27.58 -0.19 -8.95
CA GLY A 281 27.81 1.14 -8.38
C GLY A 281 28.38 2.11 -9.40
N GLY A 282 28.69 3.31 -8.98
CA GLY A 282 29.31 4.34 -9.81
C GLY A 282 28.95 5.75 -9.35
N SER A 283 29.48 6.74 -10.07
CA SER A 283 29.17 8.14 -9.85
C SER A 283 27.78 8.48 -10.38
N ILE A 284 27.06 9.31 -9.65
CA ILE A 284 25.75 9.87 -10.04
C ILE A 284 25.90 11.37 -10.18
N GLU A 285 25.54 11.92 -11.34
CA GLU A 285 25.39 13.37 -11.54
C GLU A 285 23.91 13.74 -11.59
N PHE A 286 23.46 14.55 -10.65
CA PHE A 286 22.09 15.08 -10.60
C PHE A 286 22.02 16.39 -11.37
N LEU A 287 21.44 16.37 -12.57
CA LEU A 287 21.53 17.44 -13.55
C LEU A 287 20.87 18.76 -13.10
N GLN A 288 19.77 18.68 -12.33
CA GLN A 288 19.06 19.89 -11.88
C GLN A 288 19.78 20.61 -10.73
N SER A 289 20.43 19.88 -9.86
CA SER A 289 21.20 20.45 -8.73
C SER A 289 22.67 20.68 -9.06
N GLY A 290 23.22 20.01 -10.08
CA GLY A 290 24.63 20.01 -10.44
C GLY A 290 25.53 19.29 -9.41
N VAL A 291 24.93 18.53 -8.48
CA VAL A 291 25.65 17.80 -7.44
C VAL A 291 25.98 16.40 -7.95
N SER A 292 27.16 15.90 -7.58
CA SER A 292 27.59 14.52 -7.85
C SER A 292 27.73 13.75 -6.54
N ALA A 293 27.36 12.47 -6.57
CA ALA A 293 27.50 11.52 -5.49
C ALA A 293 28.17 10.23 -5.98
N GLU A 294 28.94 9.59 -5.10
CA GLU A 294 29.39 8.21 -5.31
C GLU A 294 28.39 7.25 -4.68
N CYS A 295 28.10 6.16 -5.35
CA CYS A 295 27.13 5.19 -4.92
C CYS A 295 27.67 3.78 -5.10
N ASP A 296 27.53 2.95 -4.09
CA ASP A 296 27.79 1.52 -4.22
C ASP A 296 26.67 0.81 -5.01
N GLY A 297 26.89 -0.45 -5.33
CA GLY A 297 25.91 -1.24 -6.10
C GLY A 297 24.69 -1.67 -5.31
N THR A 298 24.55 -1.30 -4.04
CA THR A 298 23.46 -1.72 -3.14
C THR A 298 22.63 -0.54 -2.66
N THR A 299 23.18 0.66 -2.68
CA THR A 299 22.50 1.90 -2.26
C THR A 299 21.60 2.45 -3.37
N PRO A 300 20.32 2.73 -3.12
CA PRO A 300 19.46 3.40 -4.09
C PRO A 300 19.94 4.81 -4.45
N ILE A 301 19.77 5.21 -5.70
CA ILE A 301 20.10 6.55 -6.21
C ILE A 301 19.48 7.67 -5.35
N LEU A 302 18.22 7.47 -4.89
CA LEU A 302 17.54 8.40 -3.98
C LEU A 302 18.34 8.61 -2.69
N VAL A 303 18.80 7.52 -2.07
CA VAL A 303 19.54 7.57 -0.80
C VAL A 303 20.89 8.24 -0.99
N ALA A 304 21.63 7.89 -2.06
CA ALA A 304 22.90 8.53 -2.38
C ALA A 304 22.75 10.05 -2.60
N GLY A 305 21.66 10.50 -3.24
CA GLY A 305 21.36 11.92 -3.40
C GLY A 305 21.05 12.62 -2.07
N GLU A 306 20.27 11.97 -1.19
CA GLU A 306 19.98 12.50 0.14
C GLU A 306 21.24 12.61 1.01
N GLU A 307 22.11 11.61 0.98
CA GLU A 307 23.42 11.64 1.65
C GLU A 307 24.35 12.73 1.12
N ALA A 308 24.22 13.07 -0.17
CA ALA A 308 24.91 14.21 -0.80
C ALA A 308 24.24 15.57 -0.50
N GLY A 309 23.17 15.60 0.33
CA GLY A 309 22.51 16.82 0.75
C GLY A 309 21.47 17.37 -0.23
N ILE A 310 20.99 16.57 -1.19
CA ILE A 310 20.00 16.98 -2.17
C ILE A 310 18.60 16.63 -1.66
N GLU A 311 17.68 17.59 -1.68
CA GLU A 311 16.25 17.31 -1.45
C GLU A 311 15.61 16.73 -2.70
N LEU A 312 15.55 15.41 -2.80
CA LEU A 312 14.93 14.70 -3.91
C LEU A 312 13.45 14.39 -3.62
N PRO A 313 12.59 14.35 -4.65
CA PRO A 313 11.20 13.94 -4.46
C PRO A 313 11.14 12.45 -4.11
N TYR A 314 10.50 12.12 -2.98
CA TYR A 314 10.28 10.73 -2.59
C TYR A 314 8.89 10.52 -1.97
N GLY A 315 8.44 9.26 -2.00
CA GLY A 315 7.17 8.85 -1.41
C GLY A 315 7.33 7.59 -0.57
N CYS A 316 6.89 6.45 -1.11
CA CYS A 316 6.89 5.15 -0.40
C CYS A 316 8.28 4.53 -0.23
N ARG A 317 9.29 4.93 -0.99
CA ARG A 317 10.64 4.34 -1.08
C ARG A 317 10.67 2.85 -1.46
N MET A 318 9.57 2.30 -1.96
CA MET A 318 9.39 0.89 -2.35
C MET A 318 9.26 0.71 -3.86
N GLY A 319 9.43 1.78 -4.64
CA GLY A 319 9.24 1.74 -6.09
C GLY A 319 7.78 1.62 -6.54
N ILE A 320 6.80 1.86 -5.66
CA ILE A 320 5.37 1.69 -5.93
C ILE A 320 4.71 3.04 -6.26
N CYS A 321 4.99 4.10 -5.48
CA CYS A 321 4.26 5.36 -5.58
C CYS A 321 4.68 6.27 -6.74
N HIS A 322 5.75 5.96 -7.45
CA HIS A 322 6.31 6.71 -8.57
C HIS A 322 6.62 8.20 -8.29
N THR A 323 6.69 8.60 -7.02
CA THR A 323 7.03 9.99 -6.65
C THR A 323 8.51 10.31 -6.90
N CYS A 324 9.37 9.29 -6.82
CA CYS A 324 10.82 9.39 -7.01
C CYS A 324 11.27 9.09 -8.44
N VAL A 325 10.37 9.26 -9.43
CA VAL A 325 10.73 9.03 -10.84
C VAL A 325 11.64 10.14 -11.31
N GLY A 326 12.78 9.75 -11.89
CA GLY A 326 13.72 10.63 -12.57
C GLY A 326 14.09 10.04 -13.91
N LYS A 327 14.48 10.89 -14.87
CA LYS A 327 14.91 10.42 -16.18
C LYS A 327 16.40 10.07 -16.14
N LEU A 328 16.71 8.84 -16.51
CA LEU A 328 18.08 8.41 -16.72
C LEU A 328 18.61 9.02 -18.04
N ALA A 329 19.35 10.13 -17.92
CA ALA A 329 19.84 10.86 -19.07
C ALA A 329 21.02 10.14 -19.74
N GLU A 330 21.96 9.62 -18.94
CA GLU A 330 23.14 8.86 -19.41
C GLU A 330 23.41 7.67 -18.50
N GLY A 331 24.01 6.60 -19.06
CA GLY A 331 24.43 5.41 -18.33
C GLY A 331 23.36 4.34 -18.20
N SER A 332 23.52 3.47 -17.20
CA SER A 332 22.59 2.37 -16.93
C SER A 332 22.33 2.26 -15.43
N ALA A 333 21.10 1.90 -15.07
CA ALA A 333 20.66 1.70 -13.70
C ALA A 333 20.00 0.32 -13.55
N ARG A 334 20.21 -0.32 -12.41
CA ARG A 334 19.66 -1.64 -12.10
C ARG A 334 18.55 -1.53 -11.05
N ASP A 335 17.39 -2.08 -11.36
CA ASP A 335 16.30 -2.22 -10.38
C ASP A 335 16.72 -3.29 -9.35
N LEU A 336 16.89 -2.86 -8.14
CA LEU A 336 17.39 -3.70 -7.04
C LEU A 336 16.36 -4.73 -6.55
N ARG A 337 15.11 -4.70 -7.03
CA ARG A 337 14.04 -5.67 -6.71
C ARG A 337 13.99 -6.81 -7.72
N THR A 338 14.19 -6.49 -9.01
CA THR A 338 14.02 -7.43 -10.12
C THR A 338 15.34 -7.84 -10.76
N GLY A 339 16.41 -7.05 -10.56
CA GLY A 339 17.68 -7.21 -11.27
C GLY A 339 17.67 -6.67 -12.69
N GLU A 340 16.56 -6.12 -13.16
CA GLU A 340 16.43 -5.58 -14.51
C GLU A 340 17.35 -4.39 -14.71
N LEU A 341 18.05 -4.37 -15.86
CA LEU A 341 18.91 -3.28 -16.26
C LEU A 341 18.19 -2.33 -17.19
N THR A 342 18.12 -1.06 -16.80
CA THR A 342 17.51 0.02 -17.57
C THR A 342 18.58 0.92 -18.14
N HIS A 343 18.45 1.32 -19.40
CA HIS A 343 19.40 2.17 -20.11
C HIS A 343 18.89 3.61 -20.25
N SER A 344 19.82 4.52 -20.63
CA SER A 344 19.55 5.94 -20.84
C SER A 344 18.35 6.20 -21.76
N GLY A 345 17.64 7.32 -21.51
CA GLY A 345 16.43 7.72 -22.21
C GLY A 345 15.13 7.28 -21.54
N THR A 346 15.20 6.45 -20.50
CA THR A 346 14.07 5.88 -19.79
C THR A 346 13.86 6.53 -18.43
N GLU A 347 12.64 6.54 -17.92
CA GLU A 347 12.32 6.92 -16.55
C GLU A 347 12.61 5.77 -15.60
N ILE A 348 13.27 6.06 -14.49
CA ILE A 348 13.57 5.11 -13.42
C ILE A 348 13.03 5.59 -12.08
N ARG A 349 12.76 4.67 -11.18
CA ARG A 349 12.38 4.95 -9.80
C ARG A 349 13.62 4.98 -8.93
N THR A 350 14.14 6.16 -8.63
CA THR A 350 15.43 6.35 -7.93
C THR A 350 15.50 5.68 -6.57
N CYS A 351 14.35 5.44 -5.90
CA CYS A 351 14.32 4.78 -4.59
C CYS A 351 14.56 3.26 -4.63
N VAL A 352 14.55 2.65 -5.81
CA VAL A 352 14.74 1.18 -5.98
C VAL A 352 15.72 0.86 -7.09
N ASN A 353 16.35 1.85 -7.69
CA ASN A 353 17.40 1.67 -8.69
C ASN A 353 18.75 2.12 -8.12
N CYS A 354 19.81 1.37 -8.40
CA CYS A 354 21.20 1.76 -8.17
C CYS A 354 21.91 1.98 -9.51
N PRO A 355 23.01 2.73 -9.54
CA PRO A 355 23.81 2.87 -10.74
C PRO A 355 24.50 1.55 -11.11
N ASP A 356 24.60 1.26 -12.40
CA ASP A 356 25.38 0.15 -12.96
C ASP A 356 26.51 0.70 -13.82
N GLY A 357 27.40 1.48 -13.23
CA GLY A 357 28.40 2.34 -13.79
C GLY A 357 28.03 3.82 -13.61
N PRO A 358 28.80 4.77 -14.18
CA PRO A 358 28.48 6.21 -14.11
C PRO A 358 27.12 6.52 -14.73
N VAL A 359 26.31 7.36 -14.06
CA VAL A 359 24.98 7.77 -14.53
C VAL A 359 24.74 9.26 -14.38
N LYS A 360 23.89 9.82 -15.26
CA LYS A 360 23.33 11.15 -15.11
C LYS A 360 21.80 11.06 -14.99
N ILE A 361 21.26 11.74 -13.99
CA ILE A 361 19.84 11.72 -13.66
C ILE A 361 19.27 13.13 -13.79
N ASP A 362 18.24 13.29 -14.60
CA ASP A 362 17.47 14.51 -14.67
C ASP A 362 16.35 14.45 -13.61
N LEU A 363 16.69 15.01 -12.46
CA LEU A 363 15.83 15.06 -11.26
C LEU A 363 16.33 16.17 -10.33
#